data_622c2bcd8766d7a00d23fb77d998d6e9
#
_entry.id   622c2bcd8766d7a00d23fb77d998d6e9
#
_cell.length_a   1.000
_cell.length_b   1.000
_cell.length_c   1.000
_cell.angle_alpha   90.00
_cell.angle_beta   90.00
_cell.angle_gamma   90.00
#
_symmetry.space_group_name_H-M   'P 1'
#
loop_
_entity.id
_entity.type
_entity.pdbx_description
1 polymer ?
#
loop_
_entity_poly.entity_id
_entity_poly.type
_entity_poly.pdbx_seq_one_letter_code
_entity_poly.pdbx_strand_id
1 'polypeptide(L)'
;MRLIVSFAGSVLLLWVLGSVFWAPHQVVSTTPYPVDIDPSSRGLPFDNIQIQSTGVVLEGWWIPAEQPRAELIFVHGAGSNRISQYIGSLDFYRTLHDLQVSVITMDLRNHGNSPTTDGLLHMGAAEWPDVMAAARWLDRHQPSQLPRVVLGASMGGSTVIHAVTNGLQVDAIILLDPQLDILDSM
;
A
#
# COMPACT_ATOMS: atom_id res chain seq x y z
N MET A 1 -1.58 35.23 42.33
CA MET A 1 -1.04 33.86 42.42
C MET A 1 -2.03 32.77 41.97
N ARG A 2 -3.27 32.74 42.45
CA ARG A 2 -4.29 31.73 42.02
C ARG A 2 -4.59 31.73 40.49
N LEU A 3 -4.70 32.89 39.86
CA LEU A 3 -4.96 33.03 38.42
C LEU A 3 -3.82 32.50 37.55
N ILE A 4 -2.56 32.73 37.95
CA ILE A 4 -1.38 32.26 37.21
C ILE A 4 -1.25 30.72 37.27
N VAL A 5 -1.53 30.16 38.46
CA VAL A 5 -1.55 28.71 38.66
C VAL A 5 -2.65 28.04 37.84
N SER A 6 -3.83 28.67 37.78
CA SER A 6 -4.96 28.19 36.96
C SER A 6 -4.64 28.24 35.46
N PHE A 7 -4.03 29.33 34.99
CA PHE A 7 -3.62 29.44 33.58
C PHE A 7 -2.54 28.41 33.20
N ALA A 8 -1.50 28.24 34.01
CA ALA A 8 -0.47 27.25 33.77
C ALA A 8 -1.01 25.82 33.77
N GLY A 9 -1.96 25.51 34.67
CA GLY A 9 -2.66 24.23 34.68
C GLY A 9 -3.48 23.97 33.43
N SER A 10 -4.18 24.98 32.91
CA SER A 10 -4.94 24.86 31.67
C SER A 10 -4.05 24.66 30.45
N VAL A 11 -2.93 25.37 30.36
CA VAL A 11 -1.94 25.19 29.26
C VAL A 11 -1.33 23.79 29.28
N LEU A 12 -0.95 23.29 30.45
CA LEU A 12 -0.43 21.94 30.60
C LEU A 12 -1.46 20.89 30.20
N LEU A 13 -2.71 21.06 30.63
CA LEU A 13 -3.80 20.15 30.24
C LEU A 13 -4.02 20.12 28.72
N LEU A 14 -4.06 21.27 28.07
CA LEU A 14 -4.21 21.36 26.62
C LEU A 14 -3.02 20.75 25.90
N TRP A 15 -1.80 20.93 26.40
CA TRP A 15 -0.61 20.31 25.85
C TRP A 15 -0.65 18.78 25.98
N VAL A 16 -1.04 18.26 27.15
CA VAL A 16 -1.21 16.81 27.38
C VAL A 16 -2.29 16.23 26.47
N LEU A 17 -3.47 16.89 26.38
CA LEU A 17 -4.55 16.44 25.49
C LEU A 17 -4.10 16.46 24.03
N GLY A 18 -3.39 17.51 23.61
CA GLY A 18 -2.81 17.58 22.26
C GLY A 18 -1.81 16.48 21.99
N SER A 19 -0.92 16.21 22.94
CA SER A 19 0.11 15.15 22.78
C SER A 19 -0.48 13.75 22.77
N VAL A 20 -1.54 13.51 23.56
CA VAL A 20 -2.11 12.16 23.70
C VAL A 20 -3.14 11.85 22.61
N PHE A 21 -3.93 12.83 22.19
CA PHE A 21 -5.07 12.59 21.28
C PHE A 21 -4.84 13.14 19.87
N TRP A 22 -4.27 14.34 19.74
CA TRP A 22 -4.13 14.97 18.43
C TRP A 22 -2.85 14.54 17.70
N ALA A 23 -1.69 14.55 18.37
CA ALA A 23 -0.42 14.25 17.72
C ALA A 23 -0.33 12.81 17.17
N PRO A 24 -0.73 11.76 17.92
CA PRO A 24 -0.76 10.41 17.38
C PRO A 24 -1.69 10.27 16.17
N HIS A 25 -2.86 10.94 16.20
CA HIS A 25 -3.78 10.91 15.07
C HIS A 25 -3.15 11.50 13.80
N GLN A 26 -2.34 12.55 13.90
CA GLN A 26 -1.64 13.14 12.75
C GLN A 26 -0.62 12.18 12.14
N VAL A 27 0.04 11.38 12.97
CA VAL A 27 1.06 10.40 12.50
C VAL A 27 0.43 9.26 11.72
N VAL A 28 -0.76 8.82 12.13
CA VAL A 28 -1.44 7.69 11.48
C VAL A 28 -2.49 8.11 10.45
N SER A 29 -2.76 9.40 10.29
CA SER A 29 -3.69 9.88 9.27
C SER A 29 -3.07 9.84 7.88
N THR A 30 -3.84 9.43 6.88
CA THR A 30 -3.42 9.47 5.48
C THR A 30 -3.99 10.69 4.78
N THR A 31 -3.20 11.25 3.87
CA THR A 31 -3.69 12.15 2.82
C THR A 31 -3.43 11.44 1.49
N PRO A 32 -4.47 10.96 0.79
CA PRO A 32 -4.27 10.30 -0.49
C PRO A 32 -3.62 11.24 -1.51
N TYR A 33 -2.53 10.78 -2.14
CA TYR A 33 -1.91 11.46 -3.27
C TYR A 33 -2.49 10.88 -4.56
N PRO A 34 -3.12 11.69 -5.42
CA PRO A 34 -3.68 11.21 -6.67
C PRO A 34 -2.57 10.66 -7.58
N VAL A 35 -2.94 9.68 -8.39
CA VAL A 35 -2.08 9.15 -9.45
C VAL A 35 -2.18 10.06 -10.65
N ASP A 36 -1.10 10.74 -10.99
CA ASP A 36 -1.02 11.79 -12.02
C ASP A 36 -0.24 11.38 -13.27
N ILE A 37 0.41 10.22 -13.25
CA ILE A 37 1.15 9.64 -14.36
C ILE A 37 0.88 8.14 -14.42
N ASP A 38 0.94 7.55 -15.59
CA ASP A 38 0.63 6.14 -15.81
C ASP A 38 1.76 5.38 -16.53
N PRO A 39 1.66 4.03 -16.66
CA PRO A 39 2.68 3.21 -17.29
C PRO A 39 2.98 3.55 -18.75
N SER A 40 2.06 4.19 -19.50
CA SER A 40 2.30 4.61 -20.88
C SER A 40 3.43 5.62 -21.01
N SER A 41 3.71 6.39 -19.95
CA SER A 41 4.85 7.32 -19.87
C SER A 41 6.21 6.61 -19.96
N ARG A 42 6.23 5.30 -19.76
CA ARG A 42 7.40 4.42 -19.96
C ARG A 42 7.22 3.45 -21.13
N GLY A 43 6.22 3.71 -21.99
CA GLY A 43 5.92 2.85 -23.13
C GLY A 43 5.44 1.45 -22.74
N LEU A 44 4.83 1.30 -21.57
CA LEU A 44 4.28 0.05 -21.10
C LEU A 44 2.82 -0.10 -21.50
N PRO A 45 2.39 -1.27 -22.01
CA PRO A 45 0.98 -1.60 -22.11
C PRO A 45 0.40 -1.76 -20.69
N PHE A 46 -0.82 -1.30 -20.50
CA PHE A 46 -1.52 -1.49 -19.23
C PHE A 46 -3.02 -1.36 -19.38
N ASP A 47 -3.73 -1.98 -18.45
CA ASP A 47 -5.16 -1.81 -18.24
C ASP A 47 -5.44 -1.14 -16.90
N ASN A 48 -6.34 -0.17 -16.87
CA ASN A 48 -6.92 0.29 -15.61
C ASN A 48 -7.89 -0.78 -15.12
N ILE A 49 -7.72 -1.22 -13.88
CA ILE A 49 -8.51 -2.29 -13.29
C ILE A 49 -9.14 -1.84 -11.98
N GLN A 50 -10.30 -2.44 -11.70
CA GLN A 50 -10.95 -2.33 -10.40
C GLN A 50 -10.87 -3.67 -9.67
N ILE A 51 -10.43 -3.61 -8.41
CA ILE A 51 -10.20 -4.80 -7.59
C ILE A 51 -11.20 -4.77 -6.43
N GLN A 52 -12.12 -5.75 -6.41
CA GLN A 52 -13.11 -5.90 -5.35
C GLN A 52 -12.44 -6.44 -4.08
N SER A 53 -12.20 -5.58 -3.10
CA SER A 53 -11.73 -5.96 -1.77
C SER A 53 -12.86 -5.92 -0.74
N THR A 54 -12.56 -6.27 0.51
CA THR A 54 -13.54 -6.27 1.59
C THR A 54 -13.97 -4.84 1.91
N GLY A 55 -15.22 -4.52 1.57
CA GLY A 55 -15.85 -3.22 1.84
C GLY A 55 -15.37 -2.05 0.97
N VAL A 56 -14.52 -2.28 -0.04
CA VAL A 56 -13.98 -1.24 -0.90
C VAL A 56 -13.66 -1.77 -2.30
N VAL A 57 -13.75 -0.90 -3.30
CA VAL A 57 -13.27 -1.17 -4.67
C VAL A 57 -11.99 -0.37 -4.86
N LEU A 58 -10.90 -1.06 -5.10
CA LEU A 58 -9.58 -0.45 -5.26
C LEU A 58 -9.33 -0.12 -6.73
N GLU A 59 -8.60 0.95 -6.97
CA GLU A 59 -8.08 1.32 -8.28
C GLU A 59 -6.69 0.72 -8.47
N GLY A 60 -6.44 0.14 -9.65
CA GLY A 60 -5.18 -0.54 -9.92
C GLY A 60 -4.80 -0.55 -11.38
N TRP A 61 -3.66 -1.17 -11.67
CA TRP A 61 -3.18 -1.47 -13.02
C TRP A 61 -2.83 -2.94 -13.17
N TRP A 62 -3.19 -3.47 -14.33
CA TRP A 62 -2.60 -4.68 -14.86
C TRP A 62 -1.63 -4.30 -15.97
N ILE A 63 -0.38 -4.71 -15.86
CA ILE A 63 0.71 -4.44 -16.81
C ILE A 63 1.17 -5.80 -17.36
N PRO A 64 0.62 -6.27 -18.49
CA PRO A 64 0.97 -7.56 -19.05
C PRO A 64 2.36 -7.53 -19.70
N ALA A 65 3.15 -8.59 -19.52
CA ALA A 65 4.30 -8.87 -20.36
C ALA A 65 3.85 -9.65 -21.61
N GLU A 66 4.66 -9.60 -22.69
CA GLU A 66 4.29 -10.25 -23.95
C GLU A 66 4.35 -11.78 -23.87
N GLN A 67 5.36 -12.32 -23.19
CA GLN A 67 5.57 -13.75 -22.97
C GLN A 67 5.87 -14.02 -21.49
N PRO A 68 4.86 -13.89 -20.63
CA PRO A 68 5.07 -13.83 -19.19
C PRO A 68 5.69 -15.12 -18.64
N ARG A 69 6.68 -14.97 -17.79
CA ARG A 69 7.38 -16.04 -17.07
C ARG A 69 7.00 -16.09 -15.60
N ALA A 70 6.48 -14.99 -15.08
CA ALA A 70 5.99 -14.85 -13.71
C ALA A 70 4.98 -13.70 -13.62
N GLU A 71 4.25 -13.68 -12.52
CA GLU A 71 3.35 -12.59 -12.12
C GLU A 71 3.86 -11.95 -10.84
N LEU A 72 3.87 -10.62 -10.77
CA LEU A 72 4.21 -9.88 -9.57
C LEU A 72 3.02 -9.09 -9.07
N ILE A 73 2.71 -9.23 -7.78
CA ILE A 73 1.82 -8.34 -7.05
C ILE A 73 2.69 -7.30 -6.34
N PHE A 74 2.58 -6.04 -6.73
CA PHE A 74 3.30 -4.94 -6.08
C PHE A 74 2.43 -4.23 -5.07
N VAL A 75 2.94 -4.06 -3.83
CA VAL A 75 2.25 -3.43 -2.70
C VAL A 75 3.07 -2.25 -2.19
N HIS A 76 2.55 -1.04 -2.34
CA HIS A 76 3.23 0.20 -1.97
C HIS A 76 3.22 0.45 -0.46
N GLY A 77 4.06 1.39 -0.01
CA GLY A 77 4.16 1.82 1.38
C GLY A 77 3.16 2.90 1.80
N ALA A 78 3.21 3.28 3.07
CA ALA A 78 2.42 4.36 3.65
C ALA A 78 2.66 5.70 2.93
N GLY A 79 1.62 6.54 2.84
CA GLY A 79 1.70 7.85 2.21
C GLY A 79 2.12 7.82 0.73
N SER A 80 1.93 6.69 0.06
CA SER A 80 2.29 6.45 -1.34
C SER A 80 1.07 5.98 -2.13
N ASN A 81 1.27 5.52 -3.35
CA ASN A 81 0.28 4.91 -4.22
C ASN A 81 0.97 3.91 -5.15
N ARG A 82 0.27 3.36 -6.14
CA ARG A 82 0.82 2.44 -7.16
C ARG A 82 1.97 3.03 -7.98
N ILE A 83 2.21 4.37 -7.92
CA ILE A 83 3.43 5.03 -8.39
C ILE A 83 4.31 5.32 -7.17
N SER A 84 4.92 4.34 -6.59
CA SER A 84 5.83 4.54 -5.47
C SER A 84 7.10 5.25 -5.94
N GLN A 85 7.23 6.54 -5.63
CA GLN A 85 8.44 7.29 -5.93
C GLN A 85 9.65 6.78 -5.15
N TYR A 86 9.42 6.19 -3.98
CA TYR A 86 10.47 5.60 -3.14
C TYR A 86 11.31 4.55 -3.87
N ILE A 87 10.68 3.71 -4.70
CA ILE A 87 11.38 2.70 -5.49
C ILE A 87 11.45 3.03 -6.98
N GLY A 88 10.96 4.19 -7.43
CA GLY A 88 10.88 4.52 -8.84
C GLY A 88 10.04 3.51 -9.62
N SER A 89 8.82 3.22 -9.13
CA SER A 89 8.06 2.03 -9.56
C SER A 89 7.77 1.95 -11.06
N LEU A 90 7.58 3.08 -11.76
CA LEU A 90 7.36 3.02 -13.21
C LEU A 90 8.57 2.48 -13.97
N ASP A 91 9.79 2.85 -13.58
CA ASP A 91 11.02 2.32 -14.18
C ASP A 91 11.26 0.87 -13.73
N PHE A 92 10.87 0.54 -12.49
CA PHE A 92 10.86 -0.82 -12.00
C PHE A 92 9.88 -1.72 -12.78
N TYR A 93 8.65 -1.25 -13.03
CA TYR A 93 7.68 -1.97 -13.87
C TYR A 93 8.18 -2.16 -15.29
N ARG A 94 8.88 -1.16 -15.86
CA ARG A 94 9.53 -1.31 -17.16
C ARG A 94 10.57 -2.42 -17.13
N THR A 95 11.43 -2.45 -16.12
CA THR A 95 12.44 -3.50 -15.97
C THR A 95 11.81 -4.87 -15.85
N LEU A 96 10.73 -5.01 -15.08
CA LEU A 96 9.99 -6.28 -14.94
C LEU A 96 9.37 -6.72 -16.26
N HIS A 97 8.76 -5.80 -17.00
CA HIS A 97 8.18 -6.08 -18.32
C HIS A 97 9.24 -6.58 -19.30
N ASP A 98 10.43 -5.94 -19.33
CA ASP A 98 11.55 -6.36 -20.18
C ASP A 98 12.08 -7.76 -19.78
N LEU A 99 11.96 -8.13 -18.50
CA LEU A 99 12.25 -9.47 -17.97
C LEU A 99 11.08 -10.45 -18.15
N GLN A 100 10.03 -10.08 -18.85
CA GLN A 100 8.84 -10.90 -19.08
C GLN A 100 8.10 -11.25 -17.77
N VAL A 101 8.00 -10.30 -16.84
CA VAL A 101 7.18 -10.40 -15.62
C VAL A 101 5.99 -9.48 -15.75
N SER A 102 4.79 -10.05 -15.72
CA SER A 102 3.54 -9.26 -15.66
C SER A 102 3.33 -8.69 -14.25
N VAL A 103 2.80 -7.49 -14.14
CA VAL A 103 2.63 -6.82 -12.85
C VAL A 103 1.17 -6.45 -12.62
N ILE A 104 0.66 -6.79 -11.44
CA ILE A 104 -0.54 -6.17 -10.88
C ILE A 104 -0.12 -5.26 -9.74
N THR A 105 -0.66 -4.05 -9.74
CA THR A 105 -0.46 -3.06 -8.67
C THR A 105 -1.76 -2.33 -8.41
N MET A 106 -1.96 -1.86 -7.18
CA MET A 106 -3.15 -1.11 -6.76
C MET A 106 -2.79 -0.03 -5.77
N ASP A 107 -3.65 0.94 -5.67
CA ASP A 107 -3.69 1.80 -4.50
C ASP A 107 -4.42 1.05 -3.39
N LEU A 108 -3.76 0.85 -2.25
CA LEU A 108 -4.38 0.30 -1.06
C LEU A 108 -5.53 1.22 -0.58
N ARG A 109 -6.45 0.71 0.22
CA ARG A 109 -7.46 1.57 0.88
C ARG A 109 -6.80 2.76 1.55
N ASN A 110 -7.48 3.90 1.58
CA ASN A 110 -6.97 5.18 2.11
C ASN A 110 -5.79 5.79 1.33
N HIS A 111 -5.43 5.26 0.14
CA HIS A 111 -4.28 5.73 -0.65
C HIS A 111 -4.66 5.98 -2.12
N GLY A 112 -3.88 6.85 -2.78
CA GLY A 112 -3.97 7.11 -4.21
C GLY A 112 -5.38 7.50 -4.66
N ASN A 113 -5.87 6.81 -5.69
CA ASN A 113 -7.22 6.99 -6.24
C ASN A 113 -8.24 5.99 -5.65
N SER A 114 -7.80 5.08 -4.76
CA SER A 114 -8.72 4.19 -4.05
C SER A 114 -9.51 4.94 -2.99
N PRO A 115 -10.74 4.49 -2.67
CA PRO A 115 -11.58 5.16 -1.69
C PRO A 115 -10.95 5.23 -0.30
N THR A 116 -11.19 6.35 0.37
CA THR A 116 -10.91 6.51 1.79
C THR A 116 -11.99 5.83 2.60
N THR A 117 -11.61 4.92 3.49
CA THR A 117 -12.51 4.23 4.43
C THR A 117 -12.59 4.98 5.76
N ASP A 118 -11.50 5.06 6.50
CA ASP A 118 -11.37 5.78 7.75
C ASP A 118 -10.24 6.83 7.75
N GLY A 119 -9.43 6.84 6.69
CA GLY A 119 -8.31 7.77 6.54
C GLY A 119 -7.12 7.47 7.44
N LEU A 120 -7.00 6.24 7.95
CA LEU A 120 -5.92 5.85 8.86
C LEU A 120 -4.98 4.82 8.23
N LEU A 121 -3.73 4.83 8.68
CA LEU A 121 -2.72 3.82 8.43
C LEU A 121 -2.84 2.73 9.51
N HIS A 122 -3.10 1.50 9.10
CA HIS A 122 -3.17 0.35 10.00
C HIS A 122 -1.95 -0.56 9.90
N MET A 123 -0.91 -0.12 9.19
CA MET A 123 0.38 -0.82 9.02
C MET A 123 0.24 -2.29 8.59
N GLY A 124 -0.71 -2.54 7.71
CA GLY A 124 -1.02 -3.87 7.18
C GLY A 124 -2.17 -4.59 7.86
N ALA A 125 -2.52 -4.21 9.10
CA ALA A 125 -3.57 -4.91 9.86
C ALA A 125 -4.98 -4.80 9.28
N ALA A 126 -5.27 -3.72 8.54
CA ALA A 126 -6.53 -3.53 7.82
C ALA A 126 -6.37 -3.58 6.29
N GLU A 127 -5.16 -3.42 5.76
CA GLU A 127 -4.87 -3.38 4.34
C GLU A 127 -4.63 -4.77 3.71
N TRP A 128 -4.31 -5.81 4.50
CA TRP A 128 -4.02 -7.14 3.95
C TRP A 128 -5.13 -7.75 3.07
N PRO A 129 -6.43 -7.49 3.28
CA PRO A 129 -7.48 -8.01 2.40
C PRO A 129 -7.37 -7.46 0.96
N ASP A 130 -6.71 -6.31 0.78
CA ASP A 130 -6.50 -5.69 -0.53
C ASP A 130 -5.50 -6.49 -1.35
N VAL A 131 -4.43 -6.98 -0.73
CA VAL A 131 -3.46 -7.89 -1.36
C VAL A 131 -4.10 -9.21 -1.74
N MET A 132 -4.92 -9.79 -0.85
CA MET A 132 -5.71 -10.98 -1.15
C MET A 132 -6.67 -10.75 -2.32
N ALA A 133 -7.23 -9.55 -2.42
CA ALA A 133 -8.13 -9.18 -3.52
C ALA A 133 -7.39 -9.09 -4.86
N ALA A 134 -6.16 -8.58 -4.87
CA ALA A 134 -5.31 -8.56 -6.07
C ALA A 134 -4.97 -9.98 -6.54
N ALA A 135 -4.62 -10.88 -5.63
CA ALA A 135 -4.39 -12.28 -5.97
C ALA A 135 -5.65 -12.95 -6.56
N ARG A 136 -6.81 -12.76 -5.93
CA ARG A 136 -8.09 -13.25 -6.46
C ARG A 136 -8.47 -12.62 -7.81
N TRP A 137 -8.06 -11.37 -8.05
CA TRP A 137 -8.26 -10.74 -9.35
C TRP A 137 -7.47 -11.47 -10.43
N LEU A 138 -6.19 -11.78 -10.19
CA LEU A 138 -5.36 -12.59 -11.09
C LEU A 138 -5.99 -13.96 -11.37
N ASP A 139 -6.42 -14.67 -10.33
CA ASP A 139 -7.05 -15.99 -10.48
C ASP A 139 -8.26 -15.97 -11.41
N ARG A 140 -9.03 -14.89 -11.42
CA ARG A 140 -10.26 -14.77 -12.21
C ARG A 140 -10.05 -14.23 -13.60
N HIS A 141 -9.12 -13.28 -13.78
CA HIS A 141 -8.98 -12.53 -15.03
C HIS A 141 -7.75 -12.94 -15.84
N GLN A 142 -6.75 -13.48 -15.16
CA GLN A 142 -5.48 -13.94 -15.76
C GLN A 142 -5.11 -15.32 -15.22
N PRO A 143 -5.99 -16.33 -15.36
CA PRO A 143 -5.70 -17.65 -14.83
C PRO A 143 -4.45 -18.23 -15.50
N SER A 144 -3.42 -18.45 -14.72
CA SER A 144 -2.13 -18.96 -15.18
C SER A 144 -1.57 -19.98 -14.20
N GLN A 145 -0.54 -20.73 -14.64
CA GLN A 145 0.28 -21.61 -13.79
C GLN A 145 1.67 -21.01 -13.58
N LEU A 146 1.82 -19.72 -13.85
CA LEU A 146 3.09 -19.03 -13.70
C LEU A 146 3.41 -18.82 -12.22
N PRO A 147 4.70 -18.81 -11.86
CA PRO A 147 5.12 -18.43 -10.53
C PRO A 147 4.58 -17.04 -10.16
N ARG A 148 3.99 -16.94 -8.99
CA ARG A 148 3.46 -15.67 -8.44
C ARG A 148 4.33 -15.18 -7.31
N VAL A 149 4.81 -13.97 -7.46
CA VAL A 149 5.64 -13.28 -6.48
C VAL A 149 4.85 -12.10 -5.90
N VAL A 150 4.97 -11.86 -4.60
CA VAL A 150 4.47 -10.62 -3.99
C VAL A 150 5.64 -9.79 -3.49
N LEU A 151 5.64 -8.50 -3.83
CA LEU A 151 6.63 -7.53 -3.36
C LEU A 151 5.93 -6.43 -2.58
N GLY A 152 6.33 -6.25 -1.33
CA GLY A 152 5.85 -5.19 -0.45
C GLY A 152 6.97 -4.26 0.00
N ALA A 153 6.74 -2.95 -0.11
CA ALA A 153 7.68 -1.92 0.34
C ALA A 153 7.17 -1.23 1.61
N SER A 154 8.01 -1.10 2.64
CA SER A 154 7.69 -0.43 3.91
C SER A 154 6.38 -1.00 4.51
N MET A 155 5.35 -0.20 4.78
CA MET A 155 4.02 -0.65 5.19
C MET A 155 3.46 -1.75 4.26
N GLY A 156 3.73 -1.68 2.94
CA GLY A 156 3.34 -2.74 2.01
C GLY A 156 3.98 -4.08 2.35
N GLY A 157 5.20 -4.08 2.89
CA GLY A 157 5.86 -5.29 3.38
C GLY A 157 5.13 -5.90 4.58
N SER A 158 4.73 -5.09 5.55
CA SER A 158 3.90 -5.52 6.69
C SER A 158 2.54 -6.03 6.21
N THR A 159 1.94 -5.35 5.25
CA THR A 159 0.66 -5.77 4.62
C THR A 159 0.79 -7.16 3.97
N VAL A 160 1.89 -7.41 3.27
CA VAL A 160 2.18 -8.73 2.67
C VAL A 160 2.33 -9.81 3.74
N ILE A 161 3.04 -9.54 4.83
CA ILE A 161 3.17 -10.49 5.95
C ILE A 161 1.80 -10.83 6.53
N HIS A 162 0.96 -9.82 6.79
CA HIS A 162 -0.42 -10.05 7.22
C HIS A 162 -1.23 -10.86 6.20
N ALA A 163 -1.09 -10.59 4.91
CA ALA A 163 -1.80 -11.35 3.88
C ALA A 163 -1.36 -12.83 3.87
N VAL A 164 -0.06 -13.11 3.98
CA VAL A 164 0.47 -14.49 4.03
C VAL A 164 0.01 -15.23 5.27
N THR A 165 0.04 -14.59 6.43
CA THR A 165 -0.46 -15.19 7.68
C THR A 165 -1.97 -15.45 7.64
N ASN A 166 -2.70 -14.76 6.78
CA ASN A 166 -4.12 -14.96 6.52
C ASN A 166 -4.41 -15.83 5.27
N GLY A 167 -3.40 -16.56 4.78
CA GLY A 167 -3.57 -17.60 3.77
C GLY A 167 -3.32 -17.17 2.33
N LEU A 168 -2.66 -16.04 2.07
CA LEU A 168 -2.20 -15.71 0.71
C LEU A 168 -1.26 -16.80 0.19
N GLN A 169 -1.59 -17.38 -0.95
CA GLN A 169 -0.75 -18.38 -1.62
C GLN A 169 0.06 -17.71 -2.72
N VAL A 170 1.39 -17.73 -2.58
CA VAL A 170 2.36 -17.20 -3.54
C VAL A 170 3.62 -18.06 -3.48
N ASP A 171 4.39 -18.07 -4.57
CA ASP A 171 5.61 -18.88 -4.70
C ASP A 171 6.81 -18.20 -4.05
N ALA A 172 6.82 -16.85 -4.00
CA ALA A 172 7.89 -16.09 -3.36
C ALA A 172 7.39 -14.74 -2.80
N ILE A 173 8.10 -14.26 -1.80
CA ILE A 173 7.85 -12.98 -1.12
C ILE A 173 9.14 -12.16 -1.19
N ILE A 174 9.01 -10.89 -1.57
CA ILE A 174 10.08 -9.90 -1.51
C ILE A 174 9.63 -8.77 -0.59
N LEU A 175 10.41 -8.49 0.43
CA LEU A 175 10.14 -7.42 1.40
C LEU A 175 11.24 -6.37 1.30
N LEU A 176 10.87 -5.16 0.95
CA LEU A 176 11.76 -4.01 0.91
C LEU A 176 11.51 -3.14 2.13
N ASP A 177 12.44 -3.19 3.08
CA ASP A 177 12.40 -2.41 4.32
C ASP A 177 11.03 -2.49 5.03
N PRO A 178 10.55 -3.71 5.36
CA PRO A 178 9.22 -3.90 5.93
C PRO A 178 9.14 -3.28 7.31
N GLN A 179 8.07 -2.55 7.59
CA GLN A 179 7.84 -1.98 8.91
C GLN A 179 7.21 -3.03 9.82
N LEU A 180 8.04 -3.73 10.60
CA LEU A 180 7.61 -4.87 11.43
C LEU A 180 7.15 -4.46 12.82
N ASP A 181 7.73 -3.40 13.38
CA ASP A 181 7.34 -2.82 14.67
C ASP A 181 7.48 -1.30 14.63
N ILE A 182 6.39 -0.58 14.95
CA ILE A 182 6.41 0.88 15.01
C ILE A 182 7.21 1.36 16.21
N LEU A 183 7.21 0.62 17.31
CA LEU A 183 7.90 1.00 18.55
C LEU A 183 9.42 0.89 18.42
N ASP A 184 9.90 -0.07 17.65
CA ASP A 184 11.34 -0.24 17.37
C ASP A 184 11.85 0.75 16.31
N SER A 185 10.95 1.47 15.63
CA SER A 185 11.28 2.40 14.53
C SER A 185 11.28 3.88 14.96
N MET A 186 10.93 4.18 16.22
CA MET A 186 10.94 5.52 16.82
C MET A 186 12.13 5.73 17.74
#